data_85e60ba3b47e64d4232e893ede3020fa
#
_entry.id   85e60ba3b47e64d4232e893ede3020fa
#
_cell.length_a   1.000
_cell.length_b   1.000
_cell.length_c   1.000
_cell.angle_alpha   90.00
_cell.angle_beta   90.00
_cell.angle_gamma   90.00
#
_symmetry.space_group_name_H-M   'P 1'
#
loop_
_entity.id
_entity.type
_entity.pdbx_description
1 polymer ?
#
loop_
_entity_poly.entity_id
_entity_poly.type
_entity_poly.pdbx_seq_one_letter_code
_entity_poly.pdbx_strand_id
1 'polypeptide(L)'
;MSSTTLDRPADKEYASFYAGYVALVPEGGLFALLEQQAVGTQKLLRPLGEPKSQHRYAPDKWSIREVIGHLADSERVFTYRALRFARTDATPLPGYDEKLWAQTTNAHTRTMASLLDDLQVLRTATLSLFRGFAEAD
;
A
#
# COMPACT_ATOMS: atom_id res chain seq x y z
N MET A 1 -19.14 -0.16 19.94
CA MET A 1 -18.34 0.33 18.80
C MET A 1 -18.76 -0.47 17.59
N SER A 2 -19.42 0.16 16.63
CA SER A 2 -19.86 -0.52 15.40
C SER A 2 -18.62 -0.94 14.62
N SER A 3 -18.41 -2.24 14.49
CA SER A 3 -17.42 -2.76 13.55
C SER A 3 -18.00 -2.53 12.16
N THR A 4 -17.55 -1.49 11.48
CA THR A 4 -17.90 -1.28 10.08
C THR A 4 -17.23 -2.42 9.30
N THR A 5 -18.00 -3.45 9.03
CA THR A 5 -17.58 -4.52 8.10
C THR A 5 -17.72 -3.91 6.71
N LEU A 6 -16.59 -3.61 6.08
CA LEU A 6 -16.59 -3.24 4.68
C LEU A 6 -16.83 -4.50 3.86
N ASP A 7 -17.90 -4.51 3.09
CA ASP A 7 -18.21 -5.61 2.18
C ASP A 7 -17.22 -5.63 1.00
N ARG A 8 -17.04 -6.80 0.42
CA ARG A 8 -16.27 -6.93 -0.81
C ARG A 8 -16.96 -6.16 -1.93
N PRO A 9 -16.25 -5.31 -2.68
CA PRO A 9 -16.87 -4.58 -3.79
C PRO A 9 -17.43 -5.55 -4.83
N ALA A 10 -18.62 -5.24 -5.35
CA ALA A 10 -19.25 -5.98 -6.43
C ALA A 10 -18.53 -5.69 -7.77
N ASP A 11 -18.61 -6.62 -8.72
CA ASP A 11 -17.89 -6.53 -10.02
C ASP A 11 -18.16 -5.24 -10.81
N LYS A 12 -19.31 -4.61 -10.59
CA LYS A 12 -19.70 -3.35 -11.23
C LYS A 12 -19.09 -2.10 -10.59
N GLU A 13 -18.44 -2.24 -9.41
CA GLU A 13 -17.91 -1.12 -8.62
C GLU A 13 -16.43 -0.84 -8.93
N TYR A 14 -15.79 -1.68 -9.76
CA TYR A 14 -14.41 -1.49 -10.19
C TYR A 14 -14.21 -1.94 -11.64
N ALA A 15 -13.15 -1.43 -12.28
CA ALA A 15 -12.80 -1.87 -13.62
C ALA A 15 -12.34 -3.34 -13.62
N SER A 16 -12.73 -4.13 -14.63
CA SER A 16 -12.41 -5.56 -14.72
C SER A 16 -10.92 -5.89 -14.59
N PHE A 17 -10.04 -4.94 -14.93
CA PHE A 17 -8.60 -5.04 -14.69
C PHE A 17 -8.24 -5.36 -13.23
N TYR A 18 -9.03 -4.87 -12.28
CA TYR A 18 -8.77 -5.07 -10.84
C TYR A 18 -9.37 -6.36 -10.27
N ALA A 19 -10.14 -7.12 -11.04
CA ALA A 19 -10.81 -8.33 -10.56
C ALA A 19 -9.84 -9.34 -9.93
N GLY A 20 -8.66 -9.54 -10.55
CA GLY A 20 -7.62 -10.41 -10.01
C GLY A 20 -7.07 -9.93 -8.66
N TYR A 21 -6.94 -8.63 -8.47
CA TYR A 21 -6.49 -8.07 -7.19
C TYR A 21 -7.55 -8.22 -6.09
N VAL A 22 -8.81 -7.94 -6.41
CA VAL A 22 -9.93 -8.10 -5.48
C VAL A 22 -10.07 -9.56 -5.04
N ALA A 23 -9.91 -10.51 -5.97
CA ALA A 23 -9.98 -11.94 -5.70
C ALA A 23 -8.87 -12.45 -4.77
N LEU A 24 -7.72 -11.78 -4.73
CA LEU A 24 -6.60 -12.15 -3.86
C LEU A 24 -6.80 -11.72 -2.40
N VAL A 25 -7.76 -10.85 -2.11
CA VAL A 25 -8.03 -10.42 -0.74
C VAL A 25 -8.79 -11.54 -0.01
N PRO A 26 -8.26 -12.10 1.10
CA PRO A 26 -8.96 -13.14 1.86
C PRO A 26 -10.30 -12.66 2.41
N GLU A 27 -11.17 -13.59 2.72
CA GLU A 27 -12.36 -13.28 3.50
C GLU A 27 -11.98 -12.82 4.91
N GLY A 28 -12.74 -11.86 5.45
CA GLY A 28 -12.49 -11.32 6.79
C GLY A 28 -12.59 -9.80 6.84
N GLY A 29 -12.37 -9.25 8.02
CA GLY A 29 -12.38 -7.80 8.22
C GLY A 29 -11.15 -7.13 7.58
N LEU A 30 -11.36 -6.21 6.64
CA LEU A 30 -10.30 -5.54 5.89
C LEU A 30 -9.26 -4.87 6.81
N PHE A 31 -9.70 -4.22 7.89
CA PHE A 31 -8.78 -3.58 8.84
C PHE A 31 -7.85 -4.60 9.52
N ALA A 32 -8.40 -5.72 9.96
CA ALA A 32 -7.59 -6.78 10.57
C ALA A 32 -6.59 -7.38 9.56
N LEU A 33 -7.00 -7.56 8.31
CA LEU A 33 -6.12 -8.03 7.23
C LEU A 33 -4.97 -7.04 6.97
N LEU A 34 -5.24 -5.74 6.93
CA LEU A 34 -4.23 -4.70 6.74
C LEU A 34 -3.24 -4.65 7.93
N GLU A 35 -3.71 -4.83 9.16
CA GLU A 35 -2.87 -4.92 10.35
C GLU A 35 -1.97 -6.17 10.32
N GLN A 36 -2.56 -7.33 10.01
CA GLN A 36 -1.81 -8.58 9.89
C GLN A 36 -0.77 -8.54 8.77
N GLN A 37 -1.12 -7.93 7.63
CA GLN A 37 -0.20 -7.75 6.52
C GLN A 37 1.00 -6.88 6.92
N ALA A 38 0.78 -5.79 7.66
CA ALA A 38 1.87 -4.95 8.14
C ALA A 38 2.84 -5.74 9.04
N VAL A 39 2.31 -6.50 9.99
CA VAL A 39 3.12 -7.37 10.85
C VAL A 39 3.87 -8.44 10.04
N GLY A 40 3.18 -9.08 9.09
CA GLY A 40 3.78 -10.10 8.22
C GLY A 40 4.92 -9.54 7.38
N THR A 41 4.74 -8.35 6.81
CA THR A 41 5.77 -7.67 6.02
C THR A 41 7.02 -7.37 6.86
N GLN A 42 6.85 -6.86 8.08
CA GLN A 42 7.96 -6.62 9.00
C GLN A 42 8.71 -7.91 9.36
N LYS A 43 7.97 -8.98 9.69
CA LYS A 43 8.56 -10.29 10.00
C LYS A 43 9.33 -10.90 8.84
N LEU A 44 8.85 -10.73 7.62
CA LEU A 44 9.48 -11.25 6.41
C LEU A 44 10.75 -10.47 6.05
N LEU A 45 10.70 -9.16 6.11
CA LEU A 45 11.74 -8.31 5.50
C LEU A 45 12.81 -7.85 6.50
N ARG A 46 12.45 -7.58 7.74
CA ARG A 46 13.41 -7.06 8.73
C ARG A 46 14.61 -7.99 8.98
N PRO A 47 14.46 -9.34 9.02
CA PRO A 47 15.61 -10.24 9.19
C PRO A 47 16.58 -10.29 8.02
N LEU A 48 16.20 -9.81 6.82
CA LEU A 48 17.08 -9.80 5.65
C LEU A 48 18.27 -8.87 5.82
N GLY A 49 18.10 -7.79 6.57
CA GLY A 49 19.15 -6.81 6.85
C GLY A 49 19.66 -6.07 5.62
N GLU A 50 20.66 -5.23 5.82
CA GLU A 50 21.20 -4.34 4.79
C GLU A 50 21.82 -5.09 3.60
N PRO A 51 22.61 -6.17 3.79
CA PRO A 51 23.27 -6.85 2.66
C PRO A 51 22.28 -7.42 1.64
N LYS A 52 21.16 -8.01 2.11
CA LYS A 52 20.15 -8.59 1.23
C LYS A 52 19.17 -7.56 0.67
N SER A 53 19.08 -6.40 1.26
CA SER A 53 18.12 -5.36 0.86
C SER A 53 18.35 -4.84 -0.57
N GLN A 54 19.54 -4.97 -1.09
CA GLN A 54 19.89 -4.56 -2.45
C GLN A 54 19.74 -5.67 -3.49
N HIS A 55 19.29 -6.86 -3.07
CA HIS A 55 19.12 -7.99 -3.98
C HIS A 55 18.07 -7.67 -5.06
N ARG A 56 18.42 -8.05 -6.31
CA ARG A 56 17.56 -8.04 -7.50
C ARG A 56 17.51 -9.45 -8.05
N TYR A 57 16.34 -9.93 -8.41
CA TYR A 57 16.23 -11.29 -8.99
C TYR A 57 16.63 -11.35 -10.48
N ALA A 58 16.80 -10.20 -11.14
CA ALA A 58 17.38 -10.03 -12.46
C ALA A 58 17.96 -8.61 -12.59
N PRO A 59 18.90 -8.36 -13.53
CA PRO A 59 19.64 -7.09 -13.63
C PRO A 59 18.78 -5.85 -13.84
N ASP A 60 17.64 -6.01 -14.54
CA ASP A 60 16.70 -4.93 -14.89
C ASP A 60 15.53 -4.80 -13.90
N LYS A 61 15.54 -5.56 -12.80
CA LYS A 61 14.45 -5.56 -11.82
C LYS A 61 14.80 -4.69 -10.61
N TRP A 62 13.75 -4.29 -9.92
CA TRP A 62 13.89 -3.52 -8.69
C TRP A 62 14.57 -4.32 -7.59
N SER A 63 15.35 -3.63 -6.77
CA SER A 63 15.86 -4.20 -5.54
C SER A 63 14.75 -4.30 -4.48
N ILE A 64 14.99 -5.09 -3.43
CA ILE A 64 14.07 -5.17 -2.29
C ILE A 64 13.78 -3.77 -1.72
N ARG A 65 14.78 -2.91 -1.59
CA ARG A 65 14.61 -1.52 -1.14
C ARG A 65 13.70 -0.71 -2.05
N GLU A 66 13.88 -0.83 -3.35
CA GLU A 66 13.05 -0.13 -4.34
C GLU A 66 11.61 -0.63 -4.31
N VAL A 67 11.39 -1.93 -4.11
CA VAL A 67 10.04 -2.49 -3.92
C VAL A 67 9.38 -1.91 -2.66
N ILE A 68 10.09 -1.85 -1.54
CA ILE A 68 9.54 -1.26 -0.30
C ILE A 68 9.22 0.22 -0.49
N GLY A 69 10.10 0.98 -1.15
CA GLY A 69 9.85 2.38 -1.50
C GLY A 69 8.63 2.54 -2.39
N HIS A 70 8.48 1.69 -3.40
CA HIS A 70 7.31 1.67 -4.28
C HIS A 70 6.02 1.35 -3.51
N LEU A 71 6.04 0.40 -2.58
CA LEU A 71 4.87 0.10 -1.74
C LEU A 71 4.47 1.31 -0.89
N ALA A 72 5.43 2.01 -0.31
CA ALA A 72 5.17 3.21 0.47
C ALA A 72 4.58 4.35 -0.38
N ASP A 73 5.13 4.60 -1.57
CA ASP A 73 4.62 5.62 -2.49
C ASP A 73 3.22 5.27 -2.98
N SER A 74 2.99 4.00 -3.31
CA SER A 74 1.67 3.52 -3.73
C SER A 74 0.62 3.69 -2.63
N GLU A 75 0.96 3.38 -1.38
CA GLU A 75 0.05 3.57 -0.25
C GLU A 75 -0.30 5.05 -0.06
N ARG A 76 0.65 5.97 -0.22
CA ARG A 76 0.39 7.42 -0.21
C ARG A 76 -0.57 7.86 -1.32
N VAL A 77 -0.37 7.38 -2.53
CA VAL A 77 -1.24 7.68 -3.67
C VAL A 77 -2.65 7.15 -3.44
N PHE A 78 -2.79 5.90 -3.05
CA PHE A 78 -4.11 5.28 -2.86
C PHE A 78 -4.87 5.89 -1.67
N THR A 79 -4.20 6.22 -0.58
CA THR A 79 -4.84 6.91 0.55
C THR A 79 -5.29 8.32 0.19
N TYR A 80 -4.50 9.06 -0.60
CA TYR A 80 -4.93 10.34 -1.12
C TYR A 80 -6.15 10.23 -2.04
N ARG A 81 -6.19 9.22 -2.92
CA ARG A 81 -7.36 8.97 -3.78
C ARG A 81 -8.59 8.64 -2.96
N ALA A 82 -8.45 7.76 -1.96
CA ALA A 82 -9.55 7.44 -1.04
C ALA A 82 -10.08 8.69 -0.32
N LEU A 83 -9.19 9.55 0.15
CA LEU A 83 -9.58 10.82 0.77
C LEU A 83 -10.36 11.72 -0.20
N ARG A 84 -9.95 11.78 -1.48
CA ARG A 84 -10.65 12.54 -2.51
C ARG A 84 -12.07 12.04 -2.72
N PHE A 85 -12.28 10.72 -2.78
CA PHE A 85 -13.60 10.13 -2.86
C PHE A 85 -14.43 10.44 -1.62
N ALA A 86 -13.88 10.24 -0.43
CA ALA A 86 -14.56 10.53 0.83
C ALA A 86 -14.93 12.02 1.02
N ARG A 87 -14.34 12.91 0.27
CA ARG A 87 -14.70 14.35 0.25
C ARG A 87 -15.55 14.73 -0.96
N THR A 88 -16.09 13.73 -1.69
CA THR A 88 -16.89 13.94 -2.91
C THR A 88 -16.22 14.86 -3.94
N ASP A 89 -14.89 14.86 -3.97
CA ASP A 89 -14.10 15.68 -4.88
C ASP A 89 -14.09 15.06 -6.29
N ALA A 90 -14.86 15.63 -7.18
CA ALA A 90 -15.01 15.15 -8.57
C ALA A 90 -13.87 15.58 -9.50
N THR A 91 -12.86 16.30 -9.02
CA THR A 91 -11.70 16.67 -9.85
C THR A 91 -10.99 15.40 -10.33
N PRO A 92 -10.68 15.27 -11.62
CA PRO A 92 -9.99 14.09 -12.16
C PRO A 92 -8.69 13.80 -11.40
N LEU A 93 -8.47 12.52 -11.07
CA LEU A 93 -7.26 12.07 -10.40
C LEU A 93 -6.17 11.80 -11.45
N PRO A 94 -4.97 12.41 -11.34
CA PRO A 94 -3.87 12.10 -12.23
C PRO A 94 -3.33 10.69 -11.99
N GLY A 95 -2.83 10.07 -13.06
CA GLY A 95 -1.99 8.89 -12.96
C GLY A 95 -0.59 9.24 -12.50
N TYR A 96 0.24 8.22 -12.29
CA TYR A 96 1.67 8.38 -12.07
C TYR A 96 2.44 7.26 -12.77
N ASP A 97 3.68 7.54 -13.14
CA ASP A 97 4.58 6.54 -13.73
C ASP A 97 5.39 5.86 -12.61
N GLU A 98 4.94 4.67 -12.23
CA GLU A 98 5.55 3.88 -11.16
C GLU A 98 7.01 3.51 -11.45
N LYS A 99 7.35 3.30 -12.74
CA LYS A 99 8.72 2.96 -13.15
C LYS A 99 9.65 4.16 -13.02
N LEU A 100 9.19 5.33 -13.45
CA LEU A 100 9.92 6.58 -13.27
C LEU A 100 10.13 6.86 -11.77
N TRP A 101 9.10 6.68 -10.96
CA TRP A 101 9.20 6.90 -9.52
C TRP A 101 10.18 5.92 -8.86
N ALA A 102 10.18 4.65 -9.26
CA ALA A 102 11.15 3.68 -8.76
C ALA A 102 12.60 4.03 -9.16
N GLN A 103 12.82 4.63 -10.32
CA GLN A 103 14.14 5.11 -10.77
C GLN A 103 14.61 6.35 -10.01
N THR A 104 13.69 7.23 -9.65
CA THR A 104 13.99 8.51 -8.99
C THR A 104 13.88 8.45 -7.46
N THR A 105 13.46 7.32 -6.92
CA THR A 105 13.34 7.12 -5.47
C THR A 105 14.72 7.18 -4.80
N ASN A 106 14.74 7.66 -3.56
CA ASN A 106 15.91 7.60 -2.69
C ASN A 106 16.03 6.29 -1.89
N ALA A 107 15.20 5.29 -2.18
CA ALA A 107 15.18 4.03 -1.45
C ALA A 107 16.55 3.32 -1.44
N HIS A 108 17.32 3.45 -2.52
CA HIS A 108 18.68 2.87 -2.63
C HIS A 108 19.70 3.51 -1.69
N THR A 109 19.46 4.72 -1.18
CA THR A 109 20.34 5.42 -0.23
C THR A 109 19.84 5.33 1.21
N ARG A 110 18.62 4.85 1.43
CA ARG A 110 18.04 4.67 2.77
C ARG A 110 18.37 3.30 3.32
N THR A 111 18.44 3.17 4.64
CA THR A 111 18.57 1.86 5.29
C THR A 111 17.27 1.05 5.17
N MET A 112 17.41 -0.27 5.18
CA MET A 112 16.27 -1.19 5.21
C MET A 112 15.33 -0.89 6.39
N ALA A 113 15.90 -0.66 7.57
CA ALA A 113 15.16 -0.30 8.77
C ALA A 113 14.34 0.97 8.56
N SER A 114 14.94 2.03 8.03
CA SER A 114 14.26 3.30 7.75
C SER A 114 13.08 3.14 6.77
N LEU A 115 13.24 2.31 5.74
CA LEU A 115 12.18 2.06 4.76
C LEU A 115 11.03 1.27 5.38
N LEU A 116 11.33 0.27 6.20
CA LEU A 116 10.32 -0.53 6.89
C LEU A 116 9.58 0.26 7.97
N ASP A 117 10.26 1.14 8.67
CA ASP A 117 9.64 2.03 9.66
C ASP A 117 8.70 3.04 8.98
N ASP A 118 9.11 3.59 7.83
CA ASP A 118 8.27 4.46 7.00
C ASP A 118 6.98 3.76 6.55
N LEU A 119 7.10 2.54 6.04
CA LEU A 119 5.95 1.73 5.64
C LEU A 119 5.00 1.42 6.82
N GLN A 120 5.56 1.17 8.01
CA GLN A 120 4.77 0.95 9.23
C GLN A 120 3.99 2.21 9.66
N VAL A 121 4.64 3.36 9.63
CA VAL A 121 3.99 4.66 9.95
C VAL A 121 2.87 4.95 8.95
N LEU A 122 3.12 4.73 7.67
CA LEU A 122 2.10 4.90 6.64
C LEU A 122 0.89 4.00 6.87
N ARG A 123 1.09 2.72 7.14
CA ARG A 123 -0.01 1.80 7.41
C ARG A 123 -0.81 2.23 8.64
N THR A 124 -0.17 2.72 9.67
CA THR A 124 -0.86 3.27 10.84
C THR A 124 -1.72 4.48 10.46
N ALA A 125 -1.19 5.38 9.64
CA ALA A 125 -1.93 6.54 9.14
C ALA A 125 -3.08 6.13 8.22
N THR A 126 -2.86 5.15 7.34
CA THR A 126 -3.89 4.58 6.45
C THR A 126 -5.06 4.03 7.24
N LEU A 127 -4.79 3.21 8.25
CA LEU A 127 -5.82 2.62 9.12
C LEU A 127 -6.59 3.70 9.88
N SER A 128 -5.89 4.73 10.36
CA SER A 128 -6.53 5.87 11.03
C SER A 128 -7.46 6.63 10.08
N LEU A 129 -7.01 6.89 8.84
CA LEU A 129 -7.80 7.56 7.82
C LEU A 129 -9.08 6.78 7.50
N PHE A 130 -8.95 5.50 7.16
CA PHE A 130 -10.11 4.69 6.76
C PHE A 130 -11.11 4.47 7.91
N ARG A 131 -10.63 4.32 9.15
CA ARG A 131 -11.51 4.23 10.32
C ARG A 131 -12.28 5.52 10.61
N GLY A 132 -11.78 6.63 10.10
CA GLY A 132 -12.43 7.93 10.21
C GLY A 132 -13.48 8.21 9.14
N PHE A 133 -13.59 7.36 8.12
CA PHE A 133 -14.62 7.50 7.09
C PHE A 133 -15.98 7.06 7.63
N ALA A 134 -17.04 7.75 7.19
CA ALA A 134 -18.42 7.33 7.41
C ALA A 134 -18.84 6.31 6.34
N GLU A 135 -19.92 5.56 6.60
CA GLU A 135 -20.45 4.59 5.64
C GLU A 135 -20.86 5.22 4.30
N ALA A 136 -21.18 6.52 4.32
CA ALA A 136 -21.58 7.28 3.13
C ALA A 136 -20.39 7.90 2.37
N ASP A 137 -19.14 7.80 2.88
CA ASP A 137 -17.95 8.31 2.23
C ASP A 137 -17.43 7.29 1.16
#